data_2f5e9c52eacd6f3f94609cdb4f47d905
#
_entry.id   2f5e9c52eacd6f3f94609cdb4f47d905
#
_cell.length_a   1.000
_cell.length_b   1.000
_cell.length_c   1.000
_cell.angle_alpha   90.00
_cell.angle_beta   90.00
_cell.angle_gamma   90.00
#
_symmetry.space_group_name_H-M   'P 1'
#
loop_
_entity.id
_entity.type
_entity.pdbx_description
1 polymer ?
#
loop_
_entity_poly.entity_id
_entity_poly.type
_entity_poly.pdbx_seq_one_letter_code
_entity_poly.pdbx_strand_id
1 'polypeptide(L)'
;MTSVLITAGASLILTAVLGYFLLPLLRALKAGQSVREIGPTWHNNKAGTPLMGGLMFILAAIVCLLANIGRIRDYSVFYVLILGLCFGLVGFLDDYCKVKYKRDLGLTALQKAMLQMAVSAIFLYLLYKQGILTCDLYIPFVDVRFQVHPLLYIFFAMFVMVGCVNAVNLTDGIDG
;
A
#
# COMPACT_ATOMS: atom_id res chain seq x y z
N MET A 1 -10.05 -9.03 -22.68
CA MET A 1 -8.79 -8.26 -22.76
C MET A 1 -9.01 -6.76 -22.97
N THR A 2 -9.85 -6.32 -23.89
CA THR A 2 -10.11 -4.89 -24.18
C THR A 2 -10.59 -4.09 -22.97
N SER A 3 -11.52 -4.63 -22.17
CA SER A 3 -12.02 -3.95 -20.96
C SER A 3 -10.94 -3.72 -19.88
N VAL A 4 -10.03 -4.67 -19.73
CA VAL A 4 -8.91 -4.57 -18.77
C VAL A 4 -7.95 -3.45 -19.18
N LEU A 5 -7.59 -3.41 -20.49
CA LEU A 5 -6.72 -2.37 -21.03
C LEU A 5 -7.35 -0.98 -20.94
N ILE A 6 -8.66 -0.86 -21.21
CA ILE A 6 -9.39 0.41 -21.06
C ILE A 6 -9.39 0.85 -19.59
N THR A 7 -9.67 -0.05 -18.65
CA THR A 7 -9.67 0.29 -17.22
C THR A 7 -8.28 0.68 -16.75
N ALA A 8 -7.24 -0.02 -17.19
CA ALA A 8 -5.85 0.31 -16.86
C ALA A 8 -5.46 1.70 -17.41
N GLY A 9 -5.79 1.98 -18.68
CA GLY A 9 -5.54 3.28 -19.29
C GLY A 9 -6.31 4.41 -18.59
N ALA A 10 -7.58 4.18 -18.25
CA ALA A 10 -8.40 5.13 -17.52
C ALA A 10 -7.85 5.41 -16.11
N SER A 11 -7.40 4.36 -15.42
CA SER A 11 -6.77 4.49 -14.10
C SER A 11 -5.47 5.30 -14.16
N LEU A 12 -4.63 5.07 -15.17
CA LEU A 12 -3.40 5.83 -15.40
C LEU A 12 -3.70 7.32 -15.61
N ILE A 13 -4.62 7.64 -16.53
CA ILE A 13 -5.02 9.01 -16.83
C ILE A 13 -5.60 9.68 -15.58
N LEU A 14 -6.50 9.01 -14.88
CA LEU A 14 -7.12 9.52 -13.68
C LEU A 14 -6.08 9.80 -12.57
N THR A 15 -5.12 8.91 -12.38
CA THR A 15 -4.03 9.11 -11.43
C THR A 15 -3.18 10.33 -11.80
N ALA A 16 -2.87 10.51 -13.08
CA ALA A 16 -2.12 11.68 -13.56
C ALA A 16 -2.90 13.00 -13.35
N VAL A 17 -4.21 13.00 -13.65
CA VAL A 17 -5.08 14.15 -13.41
C VAL A 17 -5.19 14.47 -11.92
N LEU A 18 -5.43 13.46 -11.07
CA LEU A 18 -5.44 13.64 -9.62
C LEU A 18 -4.10 14.17 -9.11
N GLY A 19 -2.99 13.65 -9.66
CA GLY A 19 -1.64 14.16 -9.35
C GLY A 19 -1.46 15.62 -9.66
N TYR A 20 -1.94 16.07 -10.83
CA TYR A 20 -1.86 17.46 -11.21
C TYR A 20 -2.54 18.41 -10.21
N PHE A 21 -3.67 18.02 -9.63
CA PHE A 21 -4.39 18.82 -8.64
C PHE A 21 -3.92 18.60 -7.20
N LEU A 22 -3.64 17.35 -6.80
CA LEU A 22 -3.28 17.01 -5.43
C LEU A 22 -1.85 17.40 -5.07
N LEU A 23 -0.88 17.30 -5.99
CA LEU A 23 0.50 17.65 -5.70
C LEU A 23 0.69 19.13 -5.29
N PRO A 24 0.12 20.14 -5.99
CA PRO A 24 0.19 21.52 -5.53
C PRO A 24 -0.49 21.72 -4.17
N LEU A 25 -1.62 21.05 -3.93
CA LEU A 25 -2.33 21.12 -2.66
C LEU A 25 -1.49 20.57 -1.51
N LEU A 26 -0.88 19.40 -1.69
CA LEU A 26 0.02 18.79 -0.69
C LEU A 26 1.24 19.68 -0.43
N ARG A 27 1.80 20.31 -1.45
CA ARG A 27 2.88 21.30 -1.29
C ARG A 27 2.43 22.53 -0.51
N ALA A 28 1.23 23.05 -0.79
CA ALA A 28 0.65 24.20 -0.08
C ALA A 28 0.41 23.91 1.41
N LEU A 29 0.03 22.68 1.74
CA LEU A 29 -0.13 22.22 3.12
C LEU A 29 1.22 22.02 3.85
N LYS A 30 2.35 22.33 3.19
CA LYS A 30 3.70 22.06 3.71
C LYS A 30 3.89 20.59 4.16
N ALA A 31 3.20 19.70 3.51
CA ALA A 31 3.35 18.25 3.70
C ALA A 31 4.61 17.76 2.97
N GLY A 32 5.71 18.50 3.09
CA GLY A 32 6.99 18.15 2.50
C GLY A 32 7.85 17.32 3.41
N GLN A 33 8.65 16.45 2.81
CA GLN A 33 9.63 15.64 3.54
C GLN A 33 10.72 16.55 4.11
N SER A 34 10.97 16.48 5.42
CA SER A 34 12.18 17.04 6.03
C SER A 34 13.33 16.06 5.79
N VAL A 35 14.48 16.57 5.41
CA VAL A 35 15.68 15.75 5.22
C VAL A 35 16.44 15.70 6.54
N ARG A 36 16.82 14.49 6.98
CA ARG A 36 17.68 14.32 8.17
C ARG A 36 19.01 15.04 7.95
N GLU A 37 19.43 15.84 8.92
CA GLU A 37 20.74 16.51 8.91
C GLU A 37 21.90 15.51 8.87
N ILE A 38 21.69 14.28 9.32
CA ILE A 38 22.66 13.18 9.34
C ILE A 38 22.39 12.27 8.13
N GLY A 39 22.82 12.69 6.94
CA GLY A 39 22.67 11.89 5.72
C GLY A 39 23.62 12.34 4.62
N PRO A 40 23.83 11.54 3.57
CA PRO A 40 24.60 11.96 2.43
C PRO A 40 24.02 13.21 1.80
N THR A 41 24.87 14.16 1.38
CA THR A 41 24.51 15.48 0.88
C THR A 41 23.59 15.46 -0.34
N TRP A 42 23.56 14.39 -1.13
CA TRP A 42 22.66 14.22 -2.27
C TRP A 42 21.18 14.05 -1.86
N HIS A 43 20.86 13.73 -0.61
CA HIS A 43 19.49 13.69 -0.10
C HIS A 43 18.87 15.09 0.07
N ASN A 44 19.68 16.15 0.09
CA ASN A 44 19.19 17.52 0.24
C ASN A 44 18.30 17.96 -0.94
N ASN A 45 18.45 17.34 -2.12
CA ASN A 45 17.62 17.62 -3.29
C ASN A 45 16.16 17.13 -3.12
N LYS A 46 15.88 16.29 -2.12
CA LYS A 46 14.53 15.78 -1.80
C LYS A 46 13.77 16.64 -0.79
N ALA A 47 14.41 17.68 -0.23
CA ALA A 47 13.74 18.58 0.67
C ALA A 47 12.53 19.23 -0.01
N GLY A 48 11.34 19.05 0.57
CA GLY A 48 10.10 19.60 0.01
C GLY A 48 9.32 18.67 -0.93
N THR A 49 9.79 17.44 -1.17
CA THR A 49 8.98 16.43 -1.88
C THR A 49 7.70 16.17 -1.06
N PRO A 50 6.51 16.29 -1.68
CA PRO A 50 5.26 16.12 -0.94
C PRO A 50 5.09 14.67 -0.46
N LEU A 51 4.68 14.53 0.81
CA LEU A 51 4.24 13.27 1.41
C LEU A 51 2.79 12.95 0.99
N MET A 52 2.31 11.76 1.29
CA MET A 52 0.93 11.29 1.01
C MET A 52 0.58 11.17 -0.47
N GLY A 53 1.56 11.06 -1.37
CA GLY A 53 1.33 10.88 -2.81
C GLY A 53 0.49 9.65 -3.16
N GLY A 54 0.52 8.62 -2.33
CA GLY A 54 -0.30 7.41 -2.48
C GLY A 54 -1.81 7.65 -2.52
N LEU A 55 -2.32 8.79 -2.03
CA LEU A 55 -3.73 9.15 -2.12
C LEU A 55 -4.23 9.21 -3.57
N MET A 56 -3.39 9.61 -4.51
CA MET A 56 -3.74 9.68 -5.94
C MET A 56 -4.10 8.30 -6.49
N PHE A 57 -3.28 7.29 -6.17
CA PHE A 57 -3.49 5.91 -6.64
C PHE A 57 -4.73 5.29 -5.98
N ILE A 58 -4.90 5.50 -4.68
CA ILE A 58 -6.04 4.97 -3.92
C ILE A 58 -7.35 5.54 -4.46
N LEU A 59 -7.42 6.85 -4.66
CA LEU A 59 -8.62 7.51 -5.21
C LEU A 59 -8.90 7.04 -6.63
N ALA A 60 -7.89 6.94 -7.49
CA ALA A 60 -8.04 6.44 -8.84
C ALA A 60 -8.55 4.99 -8.84
N ALA A 61 -8.00 4.12 -7.99
CA ALA A 61 -8.43 2.73 -7.86
C ALA A 61 -9.89 2.63 -7.41
N ILE A 62 -10.32 3.42 -6.42
CA ILE A 62 -11.71 3.46 -5.94
C ILE A 62 -12.64 3.90 -7.06
N VAL A 63 -12.33 4.99 -7.76
CA VAL A 63 -13.18 5.50 -8.85
C VAL A 63 -13.29 4.48 -9.98
N CYS A 64 -12.18 3.86 -10.40
CA CYS A 64 -12.18 2.84 -11.43
C CYS A 64 -12.98 1.60 -11.02
N LEU A 65 -12.91 1.19 -9.75
CA LEU A 65 -13.70 0.08 -9.22
C LEU A 65 -15.19 0.41 -9.26
N LEU A 66 -15.58 1.59 -8.76
CA LEU A 66 -16.97 2.04 -8.74
C LEU A 66 -17.54 2.17 -10.17
N ALA A 67 -16.75 2.69 -11.10
CA ALA A 67 -17.16 2.80 -12.50
C ALA A 67 -17.40 1.42 -13.19
N ASN A 68 -16.75 0.37 -12.70
CA ASN A 68 -16.90 -0.98 -13.23
C ASN A 68 -17.71 -1.91 -12.33
N ILE A 69 -18.37 -1.42 -11.29
CA ILE A 69 -19.04 -2.24 -10.28
C ILE A 69 -20.07 -3.20 -10.88
N GLY A 70 -20.81 -2.76 -11.89
CA GLY A 70 -21.80 -3.60 -12.60
C GLY A 70 -21.20 -4.70 -13.47
N ARG A 71 -19.88 -4.70 -13.68
CA ARG A 71 -19.15 -5.71 -14.46
C ARG A 71 -18.39 -6.69 -13.58
N ILE A 72 -18.28 -6.39 -12.30
CA ILE A 72 -17.56 -7.21 -11.33
C ILE A 72 -18.43 -8.41 -10.99
N ARG A 73 -17.95 -9.60 -11.35
CA ARG A 73 -18.59 -10.87 -11.00
C ARG A 73 -17.95 -11.56 -9.80
N ASP A 74 -16.69 -11.23 -9.54
CA ASP A 74 -15.91 -11.79 -8.45
C ASP A 74 -15.68 -10.73 -7.38
N TYR A 75 -16.25 -10.96 -6.20
CA TYR A 75 -16.14 -10.06 -5.06
C TYR A 75 -14.74 -10.07 -4.40
N SER A 76 -13.84 -10.96 -4.81
CA SER A 76 -12.45 -11.00 -4.32
C SER A 76 -11.70 -9.67 -4.51
N VAL A 77 -12.08 -8.92 -5.53
CA VAL A 77 -11.54 -7.57 -5.80
C VAL A 77 -11.74 -6.62 -4.62
N PHE A 78 -12.87 -6.73 -3.92
CA PHE A 78 -13.15 -5.88 -2.75
C PHE A 78 -12.24 -6.22 -1.57
N TYR A 79 -11.88 -7.48 -1.39
CA TYR A 79 -10.91 -7.85 -0.34
C TYR A 79 -9.54 -7.23 -0.59
N VAL A 80 -9.07 -7.24 -1.84
CA VAL A 80 -7.80 -6.61 -2.22
C VAL A 80 -7.87 -5.09 -2.00
N LEU A 81 -8.98 -4.45 -2.38
CA LEU A 81 -9.17 -3.01 -2.16
C LEU A 81 -9.17 -2.67 -0.67
N ILE A 82 -9.93 -3.42 0.15
CA ILE A 82 -10.00 -3.20 1.60
C ILE A 82 -8.60 -3.35 2.22
N LEU A 83 -7.86 -4.38 1.82
CA LEU A 83 -6.48 -4.56 2.26
C LEU A 83 -5.60 -3.37 1.91
N GLY A 84 -5.66 -2.92 0.64
CA GLY A 84 -4.94 -1.74 0.17
C GLY A 84 -5.31 -0.47 0.95
N LEU A 85 -6.60 -0.28 1.25
CA LEU A 85 -7.07 0.85 2.06
C LEU A 85 -6.57 0.77 3.51
N CYS A 86 -6.58 -0.41 4.12
CA CYS A 86 -6.07 -0.58 5.49
C CYS A 86 -4.56 -0.30 5.58
N PHE A 87 -3.76 -0.84 4.66
CA PHE A 87 -2.33 -0.52 4.60
C PHE A 87 -2.08 0.95 4.23
N GLY A 88 -2.87 1.49 3.31
CA GLY A 88 -2.83 2.90 2.93
C GLY A 88 -3.13 3.81 4.13
N LEU A 89 -4.07 3.43 4.99
CA LEU A 89 -4.38 4.15 6.22
C LEU A 89 -3.19 4.14 7.20
N VAL A 90 -2.51 3.01 7.35
CA VAL A 90 -1.28 2.94 8.18
C VAL A 90 -0.20 3.87 7.64
N GLY A 91 0.02 3.89 6.32
CA GLY A 91 0.95 4.81 5.67
C GLY A 91 0.54 6.27 5.83
N PHE A 92 -0.74 6.57 5.65
CA PHE A 92 -1.30 7.91 5.86
C PHE A 92 -1.10 8.40 7.30
N LEU A 93 -1.33 7.55 8.30
CA LEU A 93 -1.09 7.89 9.70
C LEU A 93 0.39 8.17 9.98
N ASP A 94 1.29 7.40 9.39
CA ASP A 94 2.73 7.63 9.48
C ASP A 94 3.11 9.01 8.93
N ASP A 95 2.65 9.34 7.72
CA ASP A 95 2.93 10.63 7.09
C ASP A 95 2.22 11.78 7.80
N TYR A 96 0.98 11.58 8.25
CA TYR A 96 0.25 12.58 9.03
C TYR A 96 0.98 12.95 10.33
N CYS A 97 1.54 11.96 11.03
CA CYS A 97 2.36 12.21 12.22
C CYS A 97 3.60 13.04 11.89
N LYS A 98 4.28 12.78 10.77
CA LYS A 98 5.43 13.59 10.32
C LYS A 98 5.04 15.05 10.11
N VAL A 99 3.96 15.28 9.36
CA VAL A 99 3.47 16.64 9.06
C VAL A 99 3.02 17.37 10.32
N LYS A 100 2.20 16.71 11.16
CA LYS A 100 1.63 17.32 12.37
C LYS A 100 2.68 17.70 13.39
N TYR A 101 3.66 16.83 13.62
CA TYR A 101 4.70 17.05 14.62
C TYR A 101 5.96 17.70 14.04
N LYS A 102 5.98 18.01 12.74
CA LYS A 102 7.12 18.64 12.04
C LYS A 102 8.44 17.91 12.31
N ARG A 103 8.43 16.60 12.20
CA ARG A 103 9.60 15.74 12.46
C ARG A 103 9.74 14.70 11.37
N ASP A 104 10.95 14.19 11.17
CA ASP A 104 11.27 13.19 10.15
C ASP A 104 10.72 11.80 10.45
N LEU A 105 10.46 11.53 11.74
CA LEU A 105 9.88 10.27 12.21
C LEU A 105 8.37 10.42 12.40
N GLY A 106 7.61 9.62 11.67
CA GLY A 106 6.17 9.45 11.86
C GLY A 106 5.86 8.54 13.05
N LEU A 107 5.30 7.39 12.78
CA LEU A 107 5.17 6.31 13.75
C LEU A 107 6.55 5.71 14.05
N THR A 108 6.72 5.18 15.27
CA THR A 108 7.91 4.38 15.52
C THR A 108 7.91 3.12 14.67
N ALA A 109 9.09 2.57 14.36
CA ALA A 109 9.20 1.34 13.56
C ALA A 109 8.35 0.20 14.16
N LEU A 110 8.34 0.08 15.50
CA LEU A 110 7.53 -0.91 16.20
C LEU A 110 6.04 -0.66 16.05
N GLN A 111 5.56 0.59 16.23
CA GLN A 111 4.15 0.94 16.07
C GLN A 111 3.67 0.64 14.65
N LYS A 112 4.45 1.02 13.64
CA LYS A 112 4.15 0.76 12.24
C LYS A 112 4.08 -0.73 11.95
N ALA A 113 5.06 -1.51 12.40
CA ALA A 113 5.09 -2.96 12.23
C ALA A 113 3.90 -3.64 12.93
N MET A 114 3.57 -3.23 14.16
CA MET A 114 2.42 -3.79 14.89
C MET A 114 1.10 -3.51 14.19
N LEU A 115 0.87 -2.30 13.68
CA LEU A 115 -0.34 -1.97 12.93
C LEU A 115 -0.43 -2.79 11.63
N GLN A 116 0.68 -2.92 10.90
CA GLN A 116 0.73 -3.73 9.68
C GLN A 116 0.48 -5.21 9.97
N MET A 117 1.07 -5.76 11.03
CA MET A 117 0.82 -7.13 11.48
C MET A 117 -0.63 -7.34 11.88
N ALA A 118 -1.23 -6.41 12.61
CA ALA A 118 -2.64 -6.50 13.02
C ALA A 118 -3.57 -6.50 11.80
N VAL A 119 -3.36 -5.59 10.84
CA VAL A 119 -4.13 -5.55 9.58
C VAL A 119 -3.99 -6.86 8.82
N SER A 120 -2.77 -7.37 8.66
CA SER A 120 -2.50 -8.63 7.96
C SER A 120 -3.15 -9.82 8.65
N ALA A 121 -3.03 -9.91 9.98
CA ALA A 121 -3.60 -11.01 10.77
C ALA A 121 -5.13 -11.05 10.66
N ILE A 122 -5.79 -9.90 10.85
CA ILE A 122 -7.24 -9.80 10.75
C ILE A 122 -7.70 -10.16 9.33
N PHE A 123 -7.04 -9.65 8.31
CA PHE A 123 -7.38 -9.90 6.92
C PHE A 123 -7.26 -11.40 6.57
N LEU A 124 -6.12 -12.02 6.87
CA LEU A 124 -5.88 -13.43 6.59
C LEU A 124 -6.83 -14.32 7.38
N TYR A 125 -7.12 -13.99 8.64
CA TYR A 125 -8.09 -14.71 9.44
C TYR A 125 -9.50 -14.65 8.84
N LEU A 126 -9.94 -13.49 8.37
CA LEU A 126 -11.24 -13.34 7.73
C LEU A 126 -11.34 -14.16 6.44
N LEU A 127 -10.31 -14.13 5.59
CA LEU A 127 -10.26 -14.94 4.37
C LEU A 127 -10.27 -16.45 4.67
N TYR A 128 -9.54 -16.86 5.72
CA TYR A 128 -9.53 -18.25 6.16
C TYR A 128 -10.92 -18.69 6.63
N LYS A 129 -11.59 -17.89 7.46
CA LYS A 129 -12.94 -18.16 7.95
C LYS A 129 -13.98 -18.27 6.84
N GLN A 130 -13.81 -17.53 5.76
CA GLN A 130 -14.71 -17.56 4.60
C GLN A 130 -14.37 -18.70 3.62
N GLY A 131 -13.34 -19.50 3.89
CA GLY A 131 -12.91 -20.58 3.00
C GLY A 131 -12.29 -20.10 1.67
N ILE A 132 -11.93 -18.81 1.59
CA ILE A 132 -11.28 -18.23 0.40
C ILE A 132 -9.79 -18.54 0.41
N LEU A 133 -9.18 -18.55 1.61
CA LEU A 133 -7.76 -18.81 1.77
C LEU A 133 -7.51 -20.31 1.83
N THR A 134 -6.88 -20.88 0.80
CA THR A 134 -6.31 -22.21 0.82
C THR A 134 -4.89 -22.12 1.38
N CYS A 135 -4.57 -22.97 2.35
CA CYS A 135 -3.22 -22.97 2.96
C CYS A 135 -2.23 -23.81 2.14
N ASP A 136 -2.32 -23.74 0.82
CA ASP A 136 -1.46 -24.48 -0.11
C ASP A 136 -0.29 -23.60 -0.53
N LEU A 137 0.93 -24.10 -0.39
CA LEU A 137 2.13 -23.50 -0.95
C LEU A 137 2.52 -24.24 -2.23
N TYR A 138 2.77 -23.48 -3.27
CA TYR A 138 3.26 -23.98 -4.55
C TYR A 138 4.69 -23.48 -4.81
N ILE A 139 5.60 -24.41 -5.04
CA ILE A 139 7.00 -24.11 -5.40
C ILE A 139 7.14 -24.27 -6.92
N PRO A 140 7.20 -23.19 -7.70
CA PRO A 140 7.13 -23.25 -9.16
C PRO A 140 8.32 -23.95 -9.82
N PHE A 141 9.50 -23.91 -9.20
CA PHE A 141 10.72 -24.50 -9.78
C PHE A 141 10.78 -26.02 -9.65
N VAL A 142 10.03 -26.59 -8.71
CA VAL A 142 10.01 -28.03 -8.41
C VAL A 142 8.64 -28.64 -8.73
N ASP A 143 7.69 -27.82 -9.09
CA ASP A 143 6.27 -28.19 -9.36
C ASP A 143 5.62 -28.97 -8.20
N VAL A 144 5.99 -28.60 -6.96
CA VAL A 144 5.48 -29.25 -5.75
C VAL A 144 4.44 -28.37 -5.10
N ARG A 145 3.31 -28.97 -4.74
CA ARG A 145 2.26 -28.37 -3.89
C ARG A 145 2.16 -29.15 -2.60
N PHE A 146 2.10 -28.42 -1.48
CA PHE A 146 1.89 -29.03 -0.17
C PHE A 146 1.03 -28.13 0.71
N GLN A 147 0.20 -28.76 1.51
CA GLN A 147 -0.61 -28.07 2.49
C GLN A 147 0.21 -27.76 3.73
N VAL A 148 0.12 -26.52 4.18
CA VAL A 148 0.76 -26.04 5.40
C VAL A 148 -0.32 -25.87 6.47
N HIS A 149 0.05 -26.12 7.71
CA HIS A 149 -0.86 -25.86 8.83
C HIS A 149 -1.32 -24.40 8.82
N PRO A 150 -2.62 -24.09 8.96
CA PRO A 150 -3.16 -22.74 8.79
C PRO A 150 -2.44 -21.66 9.60
N LEU A 151 -2.06 -21.95 10.84
CA LEU A 151 -1.31 -21.00 11.66
C LEU A 151 0.05 -20.65 11.05
N LEU A 152 0.81 -21.65 10.58
CA LEU A 152 2.11 -21.42 9.95
C LEU A 152 1.96 -20.64 8.63
N TYR A 153 0.93 -20.96 7.85
CA TYR A 153 0.62 -20.25 6.61
C TYR A 153 0.31 -18.78 6.88
N ILE A 154 -0.55 -18.49 7.88
CA ILE A 154 -0.92 -17.13 8.26
C ILE A 154 0.32 -16.35 8.73
N PHE A 155 1.17 -16.93 9.57
CA PHE A 155 2.42 -16.30 10.00
C PHE A 155 3.35 -15.98 8.82
N PHE A 156 3.52 -16.94 7.91
CA PHE A 156 4.33 -16.74 6.71
C PHE A 156 3.76 -15.65 5.80
N ALA A 157 2.46 -15.70 5.53
CA ALA A 157 1.77 -14.71 4.72
C ALA A 157 1.84 -13.30 5.34
N MET A 158 1.68 -13.17 6.66
CA MET A 158 1.87 -11.91 7.37
C MET A 158 3.29 -11.37 7.18
N PHE A 159 4.29 -12.22 7.35
CA PHE A 159 5.70 -11.84 7.16
C PHE A 159 5.95 -11.32 5.75
N VAL A 160 5.44 -12.02 4.73
CA VAL A 160 5.54 -11.60 3.33
C VAL A 160 4.84 -10.27 3.09
N MET A 161 3.59 -10.11 3.56
CA MET A 161 2.81 -8.89 3.38
C MET A 161 3.49 -7.68 4.02
N VAL A 162 3.89 -7.80 5.28
CA VAL A 162 4.57 -6.71 6.02
C VAL A 162 5.94 -6.43 5.40
N GLY A 163 6.68 -7.48 5.02
CA GLY A 163 7.97 -7.35 4.35
C GLY A 163 7.87 -6.60 3.02
N CYS A 164 6.92 -6.97 2.16
CA CYS A 164 6.68 -6.31 0.88
C CYS A 164 6.32 -4.83 1.05
N VAL A 165 5.38 -4.52 1.96
CA VAL A 165 4.96 -3.12 2.19
C VAL A 165 6.12 -2.26 2.69
N ASN A 166 6.95 -2.78 3.60
CA ASN A 166 8.10 -2.03 4.08
C ASN A 166 9.23 -1.95 3.05
N ALA A 167 9.45 -3.00 2.25
CA ALA A 167 10.42 -2.96 1.15
C ALA A 167 10.07 -1.88 0.12
N VAL A 168 8.80 -1.82 -0.31
CA VAL A 168 8.32 -0.76 -1.22
C VAL A 168 8.50 0.61 -0.58
N ASN A 169 8.14 0.77 0.70
CA ASN A 169 8.31 2.05 1.40
C ASN A 169 9.77 2.50 1.50
N LEU A 170 10.71 1.57 1.66
CA LEU A 170 12.16 1.87 1.65
C LEU A 170 12.65 2.24 0.24
N THR A 171 12.17 1.55 -0.78
CA THR A 171 12.53 1.82 -2.19
C THR A 171 12.05 3.20 -2.62
N ASP A 172 10.83 3.57 -2.26
CA ASP A 172 10.24 4.88 -2.57
C ASP A 172 11.04 6.04 -1.93
N GLY A 173 11.68 5.79 -0.79
CA GLY A 173 12.59 6.73 -0.15
C GLY A 173 13.89 7.02 -0.92
N ILE A 174 14.17 6.30 -2.02
CA ILE A 174 15.39 6.41 -2.83
C ILE A 174 15.10 7.00 -4.23
N ASP A 175 14.04 7.73 -4.43
CA ASP A 175 13.56 8.29 -5.72
C ASP A 175 12.89 7.27 -6.63
N GLY A 176 12.06 6.43 -6.03
CA GLY A 176 11.20 5.53 -6.79
C GLY A 176 10.27 6.24 -7.74
#